data_4972a670b440fd67f771103e3e165397
#
_entry.id   4972a670b440fd67f771103e3e165397
#
_cell.length_a   1.000
_cell.length_b   1.000
_cell.length_c   1.000
_cell.angle_alpha   90.00
_cell.angle_beta   90.00
_cell.angle_gamma   90.00
#
_symmetry.space_group_name_H-M   'P 1'
#
loop_
_entity.id
_entity.type
_entity.pdbx_description
1 polymer ?
#
loop_
_entity_poly.entity_id
_entity_poly.type
_entity_poly.pdbx_seq_one_letter_code
_entity_poly.pdbx_strand_id
1 'polypeptide(L)'
;MQNNVSLGISLMVVTTFMFSTMDGVSKYLAETNNVFTLVTFRYWFIALIMIISCIFIKNSFATIIKTKQPYVQFSRGLILSLNNCLVVYTFTLLGLVETHAIIACYPLIVAGLSVPFLGEKFGWRRWTAILTGFIGVLIILRPASSVISEGSIFAIIGAIMFAVYLILTRYVSRLDTAVTSFFWTGIGGTVTMTVISFFFWEPI
;
A
#
# COMPACT_ATOMS: atom_id res chain seq x y z
N MET A 1 -23.98 2.39 -17.27
CA MET A 1 -23.48 3.20 -16.15
C MET A 1 -22.88 4.47 -16.73
N GLN A 2 -23.44 5.63 -16.47
CA GLN A 2 -22.82 6.89 -16.87
C GLN A 2 -21.52 7.04 -16.03
N ASN A 3 -20.37 7.07 -16.71
CA ASN A 3 -19.09 7.35 -16.07
C ASN A 3 -19.10 8.83 -15.63
N ASN A 4 -19.40 9.06 -14.37
CA ASN A 4 -19.35 10.40 -13.79
C ASN A 4 -17.89 10.73 -13.44
N VAL A 5 -17.15 11.23 -14.43
CA VAL A 5 -15.73 11.56 -14.33
C VAL A 5 -15.47 12.58 -13.21
N SER A 6 -16.38 13.56 -13.05
CA SER A 6 -16.28 14.57 -11.99
C SER A 6 -16.34 13.95 -10.59
N LEU A 7 -17.24 13.00 -10.36
CA LEU A 7 -17.32 12.26 -9.09
C LEU A 7 -16.04 11.46 -8.84
N GLY A 8 -15.50 10.82 -9.88
CA GLY A 8 -14.22 10.07 -9.78
C GLY A 8 -13.05 10.96 -9.35
N ILE A 9 -12.94 12.14 -9.95
CA ILE A 9 -11.91 13.12 -9.61
C ILE A 9 -12.08 13.62 -8.16
N SER A 10 -13.31 13.97 -7.76
CA SER A 10 -13.60 14.43 -6.40
C SER A 10 -13.25 13.38 -5.35
N LEU A 11 -13.61 12.11 -5.60
CA LEU A 11 -13.27 11.00 -4.70
C LEU A 11 -11.75 10.80 -4.61
N MET A 12 -11.00 10.92 -5.70
CA MET A 12 -9.54 10.83 -5.70
C MET A 12 -8.92 11.95 -4.86
N VAL A 13 -9.37 13.19 -5.00
CA VAL A 13 -8.87 14.33 -4.22
C VAL A 13 -9.09 14.09 -2.73
N VAL A 14 -10.31 13.69 -2.33
CA VAL A 14 -10.63 13.38 -0.93
C VAL A 14 -9.76 12.24 -0.41
N THR A 15 -9.61 11.16 -1.17
CA THR A 15 -8.80 10.01 -0.79
C THR A 15 -7.33 10.39 -0.59
N THR A 16 -6.76 11.19 -1.50
CA THR A 16 -5.37 11.65 -1.40
C THR A 16 -5.16 12.52 -0.17
N PHE A 17 -6.10 13.43 0.13
CA PHE A 17 -6.06 14.25 1.33
C PHE A 17 -6.10 13.40 2.60
N MET A 18 -6.99 12.39 2.65
CA MET A 18 -7.08 11.46 3.79
C MET A 18 -5.78 10.66 3.97
N PHE A 19 -5.17 10.15 2.88
CA PHE A 19 -3.90 9.45 2.96
C PHE A 19 -2.77 10.34 3.46
N SER A 20 -2.64 11.57 2.95
CA SER A 20 -1.62 12.51 3.42
C SER A 20 -1.77 12.85 4.90
N THR A 21 -3.01 13.05 5.37
CA THR A 21 -3.30 13.29 6.79
C THR A 21 -2.92 12.07 7.63
N MET A 22 -3.29 10.88 7.17
CA MET A 22 -2.97 9.62 7.84
C MET A 22 -1.46 9.41 7.96
N ASP A 23 -0.70 9.70 6.91
CA ASP A 23 0.76 9.56 6.92
C ASP A 23 1.41 10.57 7.87
N GLY A 24 0.90 11.81 7.93
CA GLY A 24 1.34 12.83 8.89
C GLY A 24 1.11 12.40 10.34
N VAL A 25 -0.09 11.89 10.64
CA VAL A 25 -0.43 11.35 11.97
C VAL A 25 0.41 10.11 12.29
N SER A 26 0.60 9.21 11.32
CA SER A 26 1.41 8.00 11.51
C SER A 26 2.87 8.34 11.84
N LYS A 27 3.45 9.34 11.15
CA LYS A 27 4.80 9.83 11.47
C LYS A 27 4.86 10.37 12.89
N TYR A 28 3.94 11.29 13.26
CA TYR A 28 3.91 11.90 14.58
C TYR A 28 3.82 10.86 15.69
N LEU A 29 2.95 9.88 15.56
CA LEU A 29 2.78 8.82 16.54
C LEU A 29 3.98 7.85 16.58
N ALA A 30 4.62 7.59 15.45
CA ALA A 30 5.77 6.69 15.38
C ALA A 30 7.05 7.27 15.98
N GLU A 31 7.12 8.59 16.23
CA GLU A 31 8.24 9.21 16.95
C GLU A 31 8.27 8.85 18.44
N THR A 32 7.11 8.50 19.01
CA THR A 32 6.97 8.22 20.46
C THR A 32 6.49 6.81 20.77
N ASN A 33 5.97 6.09 19.77
CA ASN A 33 5.36 4.79 19.98
C ASN A 33 5.95 3.75 19.02
N ASN A 34 5.82 2.48 19.41
CA ASN A 34 6.25 1.36 18.58
C ASN A 34 5.44 1.27 17.29
N VAL A 35 6.15 1.24 16.15
CA VAL A 35 5.54 1.18 14.80
C VAL A 35 4.65 -0.06 14.63
N PHE A 36 5.06 -1.21 15.15
CA PHE A 36 4.26 -2.44 15.04
C PHE A 36 2.94 -2.32 15.78
N THR A 37 2.93 -1.75 16.97
CA THR A 37 1.73 -1.49 17.76
C THR A 37 0.78 -0.54 17.01
N LEU A 38 1.28 0.57 16.47
CA LEU A 38 0.48 1.54 15.70
C LEU A 38 -0.19 0.91 14.47
N VAL A 39 0.59 0.17 13.69
CA VAL A 39 0.07 -0.48 12.48
C VAL A 39 -0.92 -1.59 12.83
N THR A 40 -0.72 -2.29 13.96
CA THR A 40 -1.65 -3.32 14.44
C THR A 40 -3.02 -2.70 14.78
N PHE A 41 -3.06 -1.60 15.54
CA PHE A 41 -4.30 -0.89 15.82
C PHE A 41 -5.01 -0.46 14.53
N ARG A 42 -4.27 0.06 13.56
CA ARG A 42 -4.83 0.43 12.25
C ARG A 42 -5.50 -0.76 11.56
N TYR A 43 -4.88 -1.94 11.56
CA TYR A 43 -5.48 -3.14 10.96
C TYR A 43 -6.67 -3.68 11.77
N TRP A 44 -6.68 -3.55 13.08
CA TRP A 44 -7.84 -3.89 13.90
C TRP A 44 -9.03 -2.97 13.60
N PHE A 45 -8.80 -1.66 13.41
CA PHE A 45 -9.86 -0.75 12.96
C PHE A 45 -10.37 -1.11 11.55
N ILE A 46 -9.50 -1.49 10.63
CA ILE A 46 -9.90 -1.97 9.30
C ILE A 46 -10.76 -3.23 9.43
N ALA A 47 -10.38 -4.19 10.27
CA ALA A 47 -11.15 -5.40 10.52
C ALA A 47 -12.52 -5.08 11.13
N LEU A 48 -12.58 -4.17 12.10
CA LEU A 48 -13.84 -3.69 12.69
C LEU A 48 -14.78 -3.08 11.65
N ILE A 49 -14.27 -2.18 10.82
CA ILE A 49 -15.05 -1.56 9.74
C ILE A 49 -15.53 -2.61 8.73
N MET A 50 -14.69 -3.60 8.41
CA MET A 50 -15.07 -4.70 7.53
C MET A 50 -16.21 -5.54 8.13
N ILE A 51 -16.13 -5.89 9.40
CA ILE A 51 -17.19 -6.66 10.09
C ILE A 51 -18.49 -5.85 10.07
N ILE A 52 -18.44 -4.59 10.44
CA ILE A 52 -19.60 -3.69 10.42
C ILE A 52 -20.18 -3.61 8.99
N SER A 53 -19.34 -3.41 7.98
CA SER A 53 -19.77 -3.34 6.59
C SER A 53 -20.46 -4.62 6.12
N CYS A 54 -19.97 -5.78 6.56
CA CYS A 54 -20.58 -7.07 6.24
C CYS A 54 -22.00 -7.23 6.84
N ILE A 55 -22.28 -6.60 7.99
CA ILE A 55 -23.61 -6.61 8.60
C ILE A 55 -24.61 -5.77 7.80
N PHE A 56 -24.17 -4.63 7.24
CA PHE A 56 -25.02 -3.69 6.52
C PHE A 56 -25.17 -4.02 5.02
N ILE A 57 -24.20 -4.72 4.42
CA ILE A 57 -24.28 -5.09 3.01
C ILE A 57 -25.15 -6.35 2.89
N LYS A 58 -26.31 -6.24 2.24
CA LYS A 58 -27.24 -7.35 1.96
C LYS A 58 -26.70 -8.46 1.08
N ASN A 59 -25.50 -8.34 0.54
CA ASN A 59 -24.84 -9.42 -0.19
C ASN A 59 -24.37 -10.50 0.78
N SER A 60 -24.72 -11.74 0.46
CA SER A 60 -24.34 -12.89 1.30
C SER A 60 -22.84 -12.85 1.60
N PHE A 61 -22.47 -12.86 2.87
CA PHE A 61 -21.09 -12.94 3.36
C PHE A 61 -20.29 -14.03 2.62
N ALA A 62 -20.95 -15.14 2.29
CA ALA A 62 -20.41 -16.22 1.50
C ALA A 62 -19.92 -15.78 0.09
N THR A 63 -20.54 -14.76 -0.50
CA THR A 63 -20.13 -14.25 -1.82
C THR A 63 -18.88 -13.39 -1.73
N ILE A 64 -18.72 -12.64 -0.65
CA ILE A 64 -17.54 -11.77 -0.41
C ILE A 64 -16.31 -12.61 -0.11
N ILE A 65 -16.44 -13.68 0.67
CA ILE A 65 -15.32 -14.57 1.03
C ILE A 65 -14.89 -15.44 -0.14
N LYS A 66 -15.80 -15.74 -1.07
CA LYS A 66 -15.51 -16.69 -2.16
C LYS A 66 -14.49 -16.09 -3.13
N THR A 67 -13.27 -16.59 -3.08
CA THR A 67 -12.17 -16.25 -4.00
C THR A 67 -11.69 -17.51 -4.74
N LYS A 68 -11.20 -17.32 -5.95
CA LYS A 68 -10.54 -18.39 -6.72
C LYS A 68 -9.07 -18.57 -6.35
N GLN A 69 -8.48 -17.60 -5.62
CA GLN A 69 -7.04 -17.55 -5.33
C GLN A 69 -6.75 -17.14 -3.88
N PRO A 70 -7.17 -17.93 -2.87
CA PRO A 70 -7.06 -17.55 -1.47
C PRO A 70 -5.61 -17.30 -1.02
N TYR A 71 -4.66 -18.08 -1.49
CA TYR A 71 -3.24 -17.92 -1.13
C TYR A 71 -2.66 -16.60 -1.65
N VAL A 72 -2.97 -16.23 -2.89
CA VAL A 72 -2.52 -14.96 -3.48
C VAL A 72 -3.18 -13.78 -2.79
N GLN A 73 -4.46 -13.88 -2.47
CA GLN A 73 -5.18 -12.84 -1.74
C GLN A 73 -4.61 -12.64 -0.33
N PHE A 74 -4.32 -13.71 0.40
CA PHE A 74 -3.72 -13.64 1.72
C PHE A 74 -2.31 -13.06 1.68
N SER A 75 -1.46 -13.52 0.75
CA SER A 75 -0.09 -13.00 0.59
C SER A 75 -0.07 -11.51 0.26
N ARG A 76 -1.06 -10.99 -0.47
CA ARG A 76 -1.22 -9.55 -0.70
C ARG A 76 -1.45 -8.78 0.60
N GLY A 77 -2.32 -9.30 1.48
CA GLY A 77 -2.58 -8.71 2.79
C GLY A 77 -1.31 -8.69 3.67
N LEU A 78 -0.57 -9.79 3.67
CA LEU A 78 0.71 -9.93 4.36
C LEU A 78 1.73 -8.91 3.83
N ILE A 79 1.94 -8.86 2.52
CA ILE A 79 2.91 -7.94 1.90
C ILE A 79 2.54 -6.49 2.19
N LEU A 80 1.26 -6.12 2.06
CA LEU A 80 0.82 -4.75 2.30
C LEU A 80 0.98 -4.34 3.76
N SER A 81 0.68 -5.22 4.71
CA SER A 81 0.81 -4.91 6.14
C SER A 81 2.28 -4.75 6.57
N LEU A 82 3.16 -5.62 6.09
CA LEU A 82 4.59 -5.48 6.31
C LEU A 82 5.15 -4.22 5.65
N ASN A 83 4.70 -3.92 4.43
CA ASN A 83 5.08 -2.69 3.74
C ASN A 83 4.63 -1.44 4.52
N ASN A 84 3.44 -1.44 5.11
CA ASN A 84 2.98 -0.32 5.93
C ASN A 84 3.87 -0.11 7.17
N CYS A 85 4.28 -1.18 7.85
CA CYS A 85 5.25 -1.09 8.95
C CYS A 85 6.58 -0.50 8.47
N LEU A 86 7.09 -1.01 7.35
CA LEU A 86 8.36 -0.56 6.79
C LEU A 86 8.32 0.92 6.41
N VAL A 87 7.24 1.36 5.75
CA VAL A 87 7.07 2.76 5.34
C VAL A 87 6.95 3.69 6.54
N VAL A 88 6.15 3.33 7.55
CA VAL A 88 6.01 4.13 8.78
C VAL A 88 7.36 4.20 9.54
N TYR A 89 8.09 3.10 9.60
CA TYR A 89 9.46 3.09 10.15
C TYR A 89 10.40 4.01 9.36
N THR A 90 10.30 3.99 8.03
CA THR A 90 11.11 4.86 7.18
C THR A 90 10.79 6.34 7.40
N PHE A 91 9.56 6.70 7.76
CA PHE A 91 9.21 8.07 8.13
C PHE A 91 9.98 8.58 9.35
N THR A 92 10.33 7.72 10.28
CA THR A 92 11.14 8.10 11.45
C THR A 92 12.61 8.28 11.11
N LEU A 93 13.11 7.62 10.09
CA LEU A 93 14.52 7.67 9.67
C LEU A 93 14.81 8.83 8.68
N LEU A 94 13.93 9.01 7.69
CA LEU A 94 14.12 9.97 6.59
C LEU A 94 13.17 11.16 6.64
N GLY A 95 12.05 11.01 7.33
CA GLY A 95 10.94 11.95 7.21
C GLY A 95 9.99 11.60 6.05
N LEU A 96 8.85 12.31 5.99
CA LEU A 96 7.77 12.05 5.03
C LEU A 96 8.18 12.31 3.58
N VAL A 97 8.80 13.46 3.34
CA VAL A 97 9.09 13.95 1.99
C VAL A 97 10.08 13.04 1.30
N GLU A 98 11.19 12.71 1.94
CA GLU A 98 12.24 11.86 1.38
C GLU A 98 11.76 10.42 1.19
N THR A 99 10.99 9.88 2.14
CA THR A 99 10.41 8.54 2.02
C THR A 99 9.48 8.45 0.82
N HIS A 100 8.53 9.37 0.68
CA HIS A 100 7.60 9.37 -0.45
C HIS A 100 8.30 9.57 -1.78
N ALA A 101 9.38 10.27 -1.78
CA ALA A 101 10.22 10.45 -2.92
C ALA A 101 10.82 9.17 -3.48
N ILE A 102 11.44 8.43 -2.58
CA ILE A 102 12.04 7.15 -2.94
C ILE A 102 10.95 6.16 -3.34
N ILE A 103 9.86 6.12 -2.58
CA ILE A 103 8.72 5.25 -2.89
C ILE A 103 8.11 5.60 -4.26
N ALA A 104 8.12 6.86 -4.69
CA ALA A 104 7.62 7.27 -6.01
C ALA A 104 8.32 6.58 -7.19
N CYS A 105 9.38 5.80 -6.96
CA CYS A 105 9.97 4.89 -7.95
C CYS A 105 9.10 3.66 -8.24
N TYR A 106 8.10 3.33 -7.39
CA TYR A 106 7.32 2.10 -7.57
C TYR A 106 6.67 1.94 -8.95
N PRO A 107 6.23 2.98 -9.69
CA PRO A 107 5.65 2.79 -11.01
C PRO A 107 6.65 2.24 -12.03
N LEU A 108 7.95 2.59 -11.89
CA LEU A 108 9.02 2.03 -12.73
C LEU A 108 9.18 0.53 -12.45
N ILE A 109 9.18 0.16 -11.17
CA ILE A 109 9.30 -1.23 -10.74
C ILE A 109 8.07 -2.03 -11.19
N VAL A 110 6.86 -1.48 -11.04
CA VAL A 110 5.62 -2.09 -11.55
C VAL A 110 5.70 -2.29 -13.05
N ALA A 111 6.16 -1.29 -13.81
CA ALA A 111 6.31 -1.41 -15.25
C ALA A 111 7.30 -2.51 -15.62
N GLY A 112 8.45 -2.58 -14.95
CA GLY A 112 9.44 -3.63 -15.16
C GLY A 112 8.89 -5.04 -14.86
N LEU A 113 8.21 -5.19 -13.73
CA LEU A 113 7.65 -6.47 -13.29
C LEU A 113 6.42 -6.91 -14.09
N SER A 114 5.62 -5.98 -14.61
CA SER A 114 4.41 -6.33 -15.36
C SER A 114 4.69 -7.03 -16.70
N VAL A 115 5.86 -6.80 -17.29
CA VAL A 115 6.27 -7.49 -18.53
C VAL A 115 6.41 -9.00 -18.29
N PRO A 116 7.26 -9.49 -17.37
CA PRO A 116 7.43 -10.93 -17.16
C PRO A 116 6.22 -11.58 -16.45
N PHE A 117 5.54 -10.89 -15.52
CA PHE A 117 4.49 -11.49 -14.69
C PHE A 117 3.09 -11.41 -15.30
N LEU A 118 2.79 -10.36 -16.05
CA LEU A 118 1.46 -10.13 -16.62
C LEU A 118 1.43 -10.29 -18.14
N GLY A 119 2.59 -10.46 -18.78
CA GLY A 119 2.71 -10.57 -20.24
C GLY A 119 2.38 -9.26 -20.96
N GLU A 120 2.49 -8.12 -20.28
CA GLU A 120 2.16 -6.82 -20.88
C GLU A 120 3.29 -6.29 -21.75
N LYS A 121 2.93 -5.81 -22.92
CA LYS A 121 3.88 -5.12 -23.80
C LYS A 121 3.73 -3.61 -23.60
N PHE A 122 4.75 -2.98 -23.03
CA PHE A 122 4.77 -1.52 -22.93
C PHE A 122 5.46 -0.90 -24.13
N GLY A 123 4.76 0.04 -24.78
CA GLY A 123 5.36 0.89 -25.78
C GLY A 123 6.35 1.89 -25.16
N TRP A 124 7.34 2.32 -25.95
CA TRP A 124 8.37 3.27 -25.52
C TRP A 124 7.80 4.58 -24.92
N ARG A 125 6.64 5.04 -25.41
CA ARG A 125 5.94 6.23 -24.90
C ARG A 125 5.58 6.13 -23.43
N ARG A 126 5.23 4.93 -22.93
CA ARG A 126 4.91 4.72 -21.52
C ARG A 126 6.18 4.74 -20.66
N TRP A 127 7.26 4.16 -21.15
CA TRP A 127 8.56 4.21 -20.48
C TRP A 127 9.07 5.65 -20.37
N THR A 128 9.01 6.44 -21.44
CA THR A 128 9.43 7.85 -21.41
C THR A 128 8.58 8.66 -20.43
N ALA A 129 7.26 8.49 -20.41
CA ALA A 129 6.39 9.19 -19.48
C ALA A 129 6.72 8.88 -18.01
N ILE A 130 6.96 7.60 -17.68
CA ILE A 130 7.32 7.17 -16.32
C ILE A 130 8.70 7.75 -15.94
N LEU A 131 9.70 7.66 -16.82
CA LEU A 131 11.04 8.20 -16.59
C LEU A 131 11.01 9.73 -16.41
N THR A 132 10.26 10.44 -17.24
CA THR A 132 10.11 11.90 -17.12
C THR A 132 9.48 12.29 -15.79
N GLY A 133 8.42 11.58 -15.38
CA GLY A 133 7.79 11.79 -14.07
C GLY A 133 8.76 11.51 -12.91
N PHE A 134 9.55 10.46 -13.01
CA PHE A 134 10.56 10.11 -12.01
C PHE A 134 11.68 11.17 -11.90
N ILE A 135 12.18 11.66 -13.05
CA ILE A 135 13.16 12.77 -13.08
C ILE A 135 12.57 14.01 -12.43
N GLY A 136 11.29 14.34 -12.68
CA GLY A 136 10.60 15.44 -12.02
C GLY A 136 10.57 15.29 -10.49
N VAL A 137 10.29 14.10 -10.00
CA VAL A 137 10.35 13.79 -8.56
C VAL A 137 11.77 13.99 -8.00
N LEU A 138 12.80 13.48 -8.68
CA LEU A 138 14.20 13.67 -8.26
C LEU A 138 14.62 15.14 -8.20
N ILE A 139 14.16 15.97 -9.16
CA ILE A 139 14.44 17.42 -9.17
C ILE A 139 13.82 18.10 -7.96
N ILE A 140 12.57 17.78 -7.64
CA ILE A 140 11.86 18.37 -6.47
C ILE A 140 12.56 18.01 -5.17
N LEU A 141 12.99 16.77 -5.06
CA LEU A 141 13.52 16.23 -3.81
C LEU A 141 14.97 16.60 -3.54
N ARG A 142 15.73 16.96 -4.58
CA ARG A 142 17.14 17.27 -4.47
C ARG A 142 17.84 16.27 -3.52
N PRO A 143 17.95 14.97 -3.89
CA PRO A 143 18.54 13.98 -3.01
C PRO A 143 19.93 14.51 -2.59
N ALA A 144 20.01 14.94 -1.34
CA ALA A 144 21.24 15.40 -0.75
C ALA A 144 22.23 14.21 -0.70
N SER A 145 23.49 14.48 -0.46
CA SER A 145 24.57 13.48 -0.43
C SER A 145 24.41 12.32 0.56
N SER A 146 23.33 12.27 1.31
CA SER A 146 22.90 11.21 2.22
C SER A 146 22.09 10.08 1.55
N VAL A 147 22.11 9.96 0.22
CA VAL A 147 21.29 9.00 -0.56
C VAL A 147 21.53 7.53 -0.17
N ILE A 148 22.61 7.21 0.50
CA ILE A 148 22.91 5.85 1.00
C ILE A 148 22.81 5.86 2.54
N SER A 149 21.66 6.24 3.07
CA SER A 149 21.35 6.05 4.49
C SER A 149 20.59 4.73 4.66
N GLU A 150 20.59 4.17 5.87
CA GLU A 150 19.78 2.98 6.20
C GLU A 150 18.31 3.20 5.82
N GLY A 151 17.76 4.38 6.08
CA GLY A 151 16.39 4.74 5.72
C GLY A 151 16.12 4.65 4.22
N SER A 152 17.09 5.01 3.36
CA SER A 152 16.93 4.93 1.90
C SER A 152 16.82 3.47 1.43
N ILE A 153 17.56 2.57 2.04
CA ILE A 153 17.49 1.13 1.75
C ILE A 153 16.09 0.60 2.10
N PHE A 154 15.56 0.95 3.28
CA PHE A 154 14.21 0.55 3.70
C PHE A 154 13.13 1.15 2.79
N ALA A 155 13.27 2.40 2.36
CA ALA A 155 12.35 3.01 1.41
C ALA A 155 12.34 2.31 0.06
N ILE A 156 13.51 1.90 -0.47
CA ILE A 156 13.61 1.13 -1.72
C ILE A 156 12.96 -0.25 -1.58
N ILE A 157 13.21 -0.94 -0.46
CA ILE A 157 12.55 -2.22 -0.17
C ILE A 157 11.03 -2.01 -0.12
N GLY A 158 10.56 -0.95 0.54
CA GLY A 158 9.14 -0.57 0.57
C GLY A 158 8.57 -0.35 -0.83
N ALA A 159 9.27 0.37 -1.70
CA ALA A 159 8.86 0.58 -3.09
C ALA A 159 8.73 -0.75 -3.87
N ILE A 160 9.67 -1.68 -3.67
CA ILE A 160 9.64 -3.02 -4.28
C ILE A 160 8.45 -3.83 -3.74
N MET A 161 8.26 -3.87 -2.42
CA MET A 161 7.14 -4.59 -1.80
C MET A 161 5.80 -4.04 -2.28
N PHE A 162 5.66 -2.72 -2.36
CA PHE A 162 4.45 -2.09 -2.87
C PHE A 162 4.21 -2.40 -4.35
N ALA A 163 5.26 -2.41 -5.17
CA ALA A 163 5.18 -2.81 -6.57
C ALA A 163 4.71 -4.26 -6.73
N VAL A 164 5.26 -5.19 -5.94
CA VAL A 164 4.82 -6.60 -5.91
C VAL A 164 3.35 -6.71 -5.50
N TYR A 165 2.93 -5.99 -4.45
CA TYR A 165 1.52 -5.93 -4.03
C TYR A 165 0.60 -5.48 -5.17
N LEU A 166 1.00 -4.45 -5.93
CA LEU A 166 0.21 -3.94 -7.06
C LEU A 166 0.13 -4.95 -8.21
N ILE A 167 1.22 -5.65 -8.52
CA ILE A 167 1.22 -6.72 -9.54
C ILE A 167 0.29 -7.86 -9.13
N LEU A 168 0.38 -8.33 -7.89
CA LEU A 168 -0.53 -9.36 -7.37
C LEU A 168 -1.99 -8.88 -7.36
N THR A 169 -2.21 -7.60 -7.01
CA THR A 169 -3.54 -6.99 -7.07
C THR A 169 -4.12 -7.03 -8.47
N ARG A 170 -3.32 -6.69 -9.47
CA ARG A 170 -3.72 -6.71 -10.86
C ARG A 170 -3.96 -8.13 -11.37
N TYR A 171 -3.19 -9.09 -10.89
CA TYR A 171 -3.37 -10.50 -11.21
C TYR A 171 -4.71 -11.04 -10.69
N VAL A 172 -5.03 -10.83 -9.41
CA VAL A 172 -6.28 -11.33 -8.81
C VAL A 172 -7.52 -10.56 -9.29
N SER A 173 -7.40 -9.29 -9.67
CA SER A 173 -8.51 -8.46 -10.16
C SER A 173 -9.15 -8.99 -11.46
N ARG A 174 -8.48 -9.92 -12.14
CA ARG A 174 -9.02 -10.61 -13.32
C ARG A 174 -10.08 -11.67 -12.97
N LEU A 175 -10.07 -12.15 -11.73
CA LEU A 175 -10.90 -13.28 -11.28
C LEU A 175 -11.82 -12.93 -10.11
N ASP A 176 -11.41 -11.98 -9.28
CA ASP A 176 -12.10 -11.60 -8.07
C ASP A 176 -12.59 -10.15 -8.13
N THR A 177 -13.65 -9.86 -7.36
CA THR A 177 -14.19 -8.50 -7.25
C THR A 177 -13.32 -7.61 -6.37
N ALA A 178 -13.45 -6.28 -6.51
CA ALA A 178 -12.75 -5.32 -5.64
C ALA A 178 -13.12 -5.52 -4.16
N VAL A 179 -14.39 -5.85 -3.87
CA VAL A 179 -14.87 -6.09 -2.50
C VAL A 179 -14.23 -7.33 -1.90
N THR A 180 -14.16 -8.44 -2.66
CA THR A 180 -13.47 -9.67 -2.25
C THR A 180 -11.99 -9.39 -2.00
N SER A 181 -11.35 -8.66 -2.89
CA SER A 181 -9.93 -8.29 -2.76
C SER A 181 -9.65 -7.41 -1.55
N PHE A 182 -10.52 -6.44 -1.25
CA PHE A 182 -10.42 -5.60 -0.07
C PHE A 182 -10.57 -6.43 1.22
N PHE A 183 -11.56 -7.31 1.27
CA PHE A 183 -11.82 -8.20 2.40
C PHE A 183 -10.59 -9.09 2.71
N TRP A 184 -10.06 -9.78 1.72
CA TRP A 184 -8.92 -10.66 1.90
C TRP A 184 -7.63 -9.91 2.27
N THR A 185 -7.42 -8.72 1.71
CA THR A 185 -6.28 -7.87 2.09
C THR A 185 -6.40 -7.41 3.54
N GLY A 186 -7.60 -7.05 3.97
CA GLY A 186 -7.87 -6.67 5.36
C GLY A 186 -7.64 -7.83 6.33
N ILE A 187 -8.17 -9.04 6.04
CA ILE A 187 -7.95 -10.23 6.88
C ILE A 187 -6.46 -10.60 6.91
N GLY A 188 -5.82 -10.70 5.75
CA GLY A 188 -4.40 -11.05 5.66
C GLY A 188 -3.53 -10.09 6.46
N GLY A 189 -3.78 -8.78 6.33
CA GLY A 189 -3.08 -7.76 7.09
C GLY A 189 -3.36 -7.83 8.59
N THR A 190 -4.62 -8.00 9.00
CA THR A 190 -5.00 -8.12 10.42
C THR A 190 -4.36 -9.33 11.08
N VAL A 191 -4.43 -10.50 10.44
CA VAL A 191 -3.80 -11.72 10.95
C VAL A 191 -2.28 -11.53 11.08
N THR A 192 -1.63 -11.01 10.03
CA THR A 192 -0.20 -10.77 10.04
C THR A 192 0.22 -9.83 11.16
N MET A 193 -0.47 -8.68 11.30
CA MET A 193 -0.14 -7.69 12.32
C MET A 193 -0.43 -8.20 13.73
N THR A 194 -1.50 -8.96 13.94
CA THR A 194 -1.80 -9.56 15.24
C THR A 194 -0.73 -10.57 15.66
N VAL A 195 -0.25 -11.40 14.72
CA VAL A 195 0.84 -12.36 14.99
C VAL A 195 2.14 -11.62 15.34
N ILE A 196 2.51 -10.59 14.57
CA ILE A 196 3.72 -9.81 14.83
C ILE A 196 3.61 -9.07 16.16
N SER A 197 2.46 -8.49 16.44
CA SER A 197 2.18 -7.78 17.68
C SER A 197 2.37 -8.68 18.91
N PHE A 198 2.08 -9.97 18.81
CA PHE A 198 2.30 -10.89 19.93
C PHE A 198 3.77 -10.94 20.39
N PHE A 199 4.72 -10.72 19.46
CA PHE A 199 6.16 -10.74 19.75
C PHE A 199 6.75 -9.36 20.04
N PHE A 200 6.16 -8.30 19.50
CA PHE A 200 6.71 -6.93 19.52
C PHE A 200 5.75 -5.92 20.17
N TRP A 201 4.83 -6.41 21.01
CA TRP A 201 3.88 -5.53 21.68
C TRP A 201 4.57 -4.64 22.70
N GLU A 202 4.43 -3.35 22.55
CA GLU A 202 4.74 -2.35 23.55
C GLU A 202 3.47 -1.54 23.82
N PRO A 203 3.08 -1.34 25.10
CA PRO A 203 1.93 -0.50 25.44
C PRO A 203 2.20 0.95 25.00
N ILE A 204 1.16 1.62 24.52
CA ILE A 204 1.18 3.03 24.08
C ILE A 204 1.21 3.94 25.31
#